data_b0f5cf2eb0da3c611b1588b5d733cabd
#
_entry.id   b0f5cf2eb0da3c611b1588b5d733cabd
#
_cell.length_a   1.000
_cell.length_b   1.000
_cell.length_c   1.000
_cell.angle_alpha   90.00
_cell.angle_beta   90.00
_cell.angle_gamma   90.00
#
_symmetry.space_group_name_H-M   'P 1'
#
loop_
_entity.id
_entity.type
_entity.pdbx_description
1 polymer ?
#
loop_
_entity_poly.entity_id
_entity_poly.type
_entity_poly.pdbx_seq_one_letter_code
_entity_poly.pdbx_strand_id
1 'polypeptide(L)'
;MPQLFPTQNQGASGNLSPQNQGAPSNLSPQNQGAPGNLPPQNQGAQLVNSTLPSQNQTPPTPPANSISTTIGNDSITGDSSDNFILGSSGTDSIIGGLGTDVISYLGLSNGITIEAGGIVDKGAAGTDTLDSIEQIIAPLGQPNTIDASTGSGTASINVNLSQNSLAVNNLPGVSTLNFTVENFVNVTGTPNVDVLTGNIQSNVLVGGDGSDTLTGLRGDDTLIGVNPSSATPGSNETDVLIGGRGRDVFVLGDTDNIFYTGAGFATIQDFRQGIDRIQLSGSLSDYNIVGNSIQLAGSSDQIAVIQGAFTADSFLFV
;
A
#
# COMPACT_ATOMS: atom_id res chain seq x y z
N MET A 1 25.02 -5.97 -4.59
CA MET A 1 23.59 -6.27 -4.78
C MET A 1 22.89 -4.93 -4.69
N PRO A 2 22.02 -4.54 -5.60
CA PRO A 2 21.34 -3.26 -5.49
C PRO A 2 20.44 -3.28 -4.25
N GLN A 3 20.58 -2.28 -3.39
CA GLN A 3 19.69 -2.10 -2.24
C GLN A 3 18.33 -1.61 -2.73
N LEU A 4 17.27 -2.02 -2.07
CA LEU A 4 15.91 -1.65 -2.49
C LEU A 4 15.62 -0.16 -2.34
N PHE A 5 16.32 0.50 -1.40
CA PHE A 5 16.27 1.95 -1.13
C PHE A 5 17.62 2.41 -0.55
N PRO A 6 17.91 3.71 -0.51
CA PRO A 6 19.18 4.22 -0.03
C PRO A 6 19.50 3.79 1.40
N THR A 7 20.78 3.64 1.69
CA THR A 7 21.27 3.26 3.02
C THR A 7 21.15 4.44 3.98
N GLN A 8 20.36 4.29 5.03
CA GLN A 8 20.43 5.21 6.16
C GLN A 8 21.78 5.05 6.89
N ASN A 9 22.49 6.13 7.06
CA ASN A 9 23.74 6.15 7.81
C ASN A 9 23.41 6.23 9.32
N GLN A 10 23.52 5.11 10.04
CA GLN A 10 23.26 5.02 11.47
C GLN A 10 24.29 5.81 12.28
N GLY A 11 23.91 6.97 12.78
CA GLY A 11 24.67 7.71 13.79
C GLY A 11 24.72 6.96 15.11
N ALA A 12 25.90 6.88 15.71
CA ALA A 12 26.23 6.08 16.89
C ALA A 12 25.37 6.38 18.14
N SER A 13 24.92 5.31 18.78
CA SER A 13 24.20 5.28 20.06
C SER A 13 24.97 5.90 21.22
N GLY A 14 24.40 6.91 21.85
CA GLY A 14 24.77 7.41 23.17
C GLY A 14 23.96 6.69 24.25
N ASN A 15 24.66 5.94 25.09
CA ASN A 15 24.19 5.21 26.25
C ASN A 15 23.71 6.17 27.37
N LEU A 16 22.48 6.06 27.88
CA LEU A 16 22.09 6.53 29.19
C LEU A 16 21.19 5.53 29.89
N SER A 17 21.66 5.11 31.06
CA SER A 17 21.07 4.13 31.98
C SER A 17 19.90 4.71 32.82
N PRO A 18 19.11 3.84 33.50
CA PRO A 18 17.81 4.16 34.07
C PRO A 18 17.86 4.57 35.55
N GLN A 19 16.93 5.39 35.98
CA GLN A 19 16.57 5.58 37.40
C GLN A 19 15.04 5.65 37.52
N ASN A 20 14.42 4.72 38.09
CA ASN A 20 14.00 4.31 39.43
C ASN A 20 12.66 4.91 39.93
N GLN A 21 11.71 4.00 40.09
CA GLN A 21 10.73 3.78 41.15
C GLN A 21 9.67 4.83 41.58
N GLY A 22 8.43 4.33 41.62
CA GLY A 22 7.35 4.87 42.46
C GLY A 22 5.99 4.21 42.22
N ALA A 23 5.67 3.15 42.96
CA ALA A 23 4.32 2.65 43.19
C ALA A 23 4.02 2.75 44.70
N PRO A 24 2.84 2.38 45.21
CA PRO A 24 1.45 2.46 44.75
C PRO A 24 0.51 3.08 45.80
N SER A 25 -0.75 3.29 45.54
CA SER A 25 -1.77 3.26 46.60
C SER A 25 -3.15 2.84 46.11
N ASN A 26 -3.64 1.80 46.75
CA ASN A 26 -4.97 1.23 46.79
C ASN A 26 -6.11 2.23 47.01
N LEU A 27 -7.27 1.96 46.49
CA LEU A 27 -8.54 1.96 47.22
C LEU A 27 -9.60 1.15 46.47
N SER A 28 -10.22 0.21 47.21
CA SER A 28 -11.29 -0.72 46.82
C SER A 28 -12.69 -0.16 47.21
N PRO A 29 -13.77 -0.97 47.08
CA PRO A 29 -14.98 -0.67 46.32
C PRO A 29 -16.23 -0.44 47.20
N GLN A 30 -17.25 0.13 46.63
CA GLN A 30 -18.65 0.06 47.12
C GLN A 30 -19.57 0.59 45.99
N ASN A 31 -20.78 0.17 45.64
CA ASN A 31 -21.77 -0.75 46.17
C ASN A 31 -22.89 -0.89 45.15
N GLN A 32 -23.70 -1.90 45.29
CA GLN A 32 -24.81 -2.41 44.46
C GLN A 32 -25.96 -1.44 44.24
N GLY A 33 -26.70 -1.66 43.14
CA GLY A 33 -28.05 -1.20 42.91
C GLY A 33 -28.63 -1.66 41.56
N ALA A 34 -29.45 -2.69 41.53
CA ALA A 34 -30.32 -3.12 40.42
C ALA A 34 -31.78 -2.76 40.72
N PRO A 35 -32.75 -3.05 39.82
CA PRO A 35 -32.90 -2.65 38.41
C PRO A 35 -34.18 -1.79 38.19
N GLY A 36 -34.21 -0.96 37.20
CA GLY A 36 -35.37 -0.21 36.79
C GLY A 36 -35.60 -0.31 35.27
N ASN A 37 -36.72 -0.94 34.91
CA ASN A 37 -37.27 -1.00 33.55
C ASN A 37 -37.57 0.41 33.03
N LEU A 38 -37.06 0.76 31.83
CA LEU A 38 -37.53 1.89 31.06
C LEU A 38 -37.77 1.46 29.59
N PRO A 39 -38.81 1.98 28.92
CA PRO A 39 -39.19 1.59 27.59
C PRO A 39 -38.28 2.11 26.49
N PRO A 40 -38.36 1.58 25.26
CA PRO A 40 -37.42 1.92 24.18
C PRO A 40 -37.65 3.36 23.70
N GLN A 41 -36.70 4.20 23.95
CA GLN A 41 -36.62 5.53 23.32
C GLN A 41 -35.98 5.35 21.95
N ASN A 42 -36.79 5.60 20.93
CA ASN A 42 -36.37 5.76 19.55
C ASN A 42 -35.53 7.06 19.45
N GLN A 43 -34.23 6.95 19.60
CA GLN A 43 -33.29 8.06 19.38
C GLN A 43 -32.75 7.88 17.98
N GLY A 44 -33.20 8.76 17.09
CA GLY A 44 -32.67 8.90 15.75
C GLY A 44 -31.15 8.98 15.77
N ALA A 45 -30.52 8.14 14.94
CA ALA A 45 -29.11 8.22 14.69
C ALA A 45 -28.76 9.63 14.21
N GLN A 46 -28.14 10.42 15.06
CA GLN A 46 -27.45 11.62 14.62
C GLN A 46 -26.33 11.17 13.68
N LEU A 47 -26.50 11.49 12.42
CA LEU A 47 -25.40 11.53 11.47
C LEU A 47 -24.33 12.46 12.03
N VAL A 48 -23.34 11.90 12.70
CA VAL A 48 -22.10 12.63 12.92
C VAL A 48 -21.56 12.90 11.53
N ASN A 49 -21.76 14.13 11.07
CA ASN A 49 -21.17 14.64 9.87
C ASN A 49 -19.65 14.70 10.12
N SER A 50 -18.98 13.55 9.99
CA SER A 50 -17.53 13.52 9.88
C SER A 50 -17.24 14.19 8.54
N THR A 51 -16.91 15.44 8.58
CA THR A 51 -16.31 16.15 7.45
C THR A 51 -15.12 15.30 7.00
N LEU A 52 -15.30 14.59 5.88
CA LEU A 52 -14.19 14.01 5.14
C LEU A 52 -13.14 15.11 5.00
N PRO A 53 -11.86 14.83 5.27
CA PRO A 53 -10.83 15.80 4.94
C PRO A 53 -10.96 16.10 3.45
N SER A 54 -11.27 17.35 3.16
CA SER A 54 -11.39 17.83 1.79
C SER A 54 -10.04 17.60 1.11
N GLN A 55 -10.02 16.80 0.04
CA GLN A 55 -8.85 16.58 -0.82
C GLN A 55 -8.40 17.85 -1.57
N ASN A 56 -8.93 19.00 -1.19
CA ASN A 56 -8.48 20.30 -1.68
C ASN A 56 -7.43 20.88 -0.72
N GLN A 57 -6.36 20.12 -0.49
CA GLN A 57 -5.18 20.64 0.17
C GLN A 57 -4.44 21.53 -0.83
N THR A 58 -4.41 22.83 -0.56
CA THR A 58 -3.40 23.69 -1.19
C THR A 58 -2.03 23.10 -0.84
N PRO A 59 -1.13 22.94 -1.83
CA PRO A 59 0.21 22.45 -1.56
C PRO A 59 0.84 23.22 -0.40
N PRO A 60 1.48 22.56 0.57
CA PRO A 60 2.18 23.25 1.64
C PRO A 60 3.18 24.23 1.02
N THR A 61 3.23 25.45 1.53
CA THR A 61 4.25 26.41 1.11
C THR A 61 5.62 25.87 1.52
N PRO A 62 6.56 25.71 0.58
CA PRO A 62 7.88 25.22 0.93
C PRO A 62 8.56 26.10 2.00
N PRO A 63 9.34 25.53 2.91
CA PRO A 63 10.14 26.30 3.86
C PRO A 63 11.03 27.33 3.16
N ALA A 64 11.33 28.44 3.83
CA ALA A 64 12.10 29.53 3.24
C ALA A 64 13.53 29.16 2.85
N ASN A 65 14.08 28.09 3.41
CA ASN A 65 15.42 27.55 3.16
C ASN A 65 15.42 26.27 2.32
N SER A 66 14.36 26.02 1.53
CA SER A 66 14.30 24.84 0.65
C SER A 66 15.42 24.86 -0.38
N ILE A 67 15.99 23.67 -0.64
CA ILE A 67 16.92 23.44 -1.73
C ILE A 67 16.08 23.11 -2.98
N SER A 68 16.36 23.73 -4.12
CA SER A 68 15.63 23.46 -5.36
C SER A 68 16.52 22.87 -6.41
N THR A 69 16.06 21.80 -7.09
CA THR A 69 16.63 21.39 -8.37
C THR A 69 16.19 22.36 -9.47
N THR A 70 16.88 22.36 -10.59
CA THR A 70 16.52 23.11 -11.79
C THR A 70 15.82 22.21 -12.81
N ILE A 71 15.47 22.71 -13.99
CA ILE A 71 14.88 21.89 -15.06
C ILE A 71 15.90 21.03 -15.81
N GLY A 72 17.16 21.00 -15.39
CA GLY A 72 18.23 20.19 -15.95
C GLY A 72 18.62 19.05 -15.02
N ASN A 73 19.65 18.32 -15.40
CA ASN A 73 20.18 17.26 -14.55
C ASN A 73 21.07 17.86 -13.46
N ASP A 74 20.65 17.70 -12.21
CA ASP A 74 21.29 18.29 -11.05
C ASP A 74 21.94 17.23 -10.14
N SER A 75 22.92 17.66 -9.36
CA SER A 75 23.47 16.89 -8.25
C SER A 75 23.32 17.71 -6.97
N ILE A 76 22.45 17.27 -6.09
CA ILE A 76 22.11 17.93 -4.83
C ILE A 76 22.64 17.08 -3.68
N THR A 77 23.27 17.73 -2.72
CA THR A 77 23.65 17.12 -1.44
C THR A 77 23.20 18.05 -0.33
N GLY A 78 22.35 17.54 0.54
CA GLY A 78 21.97 18.19 1.78
C GLY A 78 23.09 18.20 2.82
N ASP A 79 22.79 18.66 4.00
CA ASP A 79 23.76 18.74 5.10
C ASP A 79 23.40 17.74 6.23
N SER A 80 23.71 18.08 7.47
CA SER A 80 23.39 17.24 8.64
C SER A 80 22.09 17.64 9.35
N SER A 81 21.33 18.55 8.77
CA SER A 81 20.03 19.01 9.28
C SER A 81 18.91 18.47 8.42
N ASP A 82 17.69 18.50 8.92
CA ASP A 82 16.50 18.17 8.12
C ASP A 82 16.39 19.12 6.91
N ASN A 83 16.52 18.56 5.71
CA ASN A 83 16.46 19.34 4.47
C ASN A 83 15.10 19.17 3.79
N PHE A 84 14.61 20.22 3.17
CA PHE A 84 13.44 20.18 2.30
C PHE A 84 13.87 20.48 0.87
N ILE A 85 13.76 19.49 -0.01
CA ILE A 85 14.24 19.54 -1.38
C ILE A 85 13.03 19.64 -2.32
N LEU A 86 13.08 20.56 -3.27
CA LEU A 86 12.08 20.69 -4.32
C LEU A 86 12.59 19.99 -5.59
N GLY A 87 11.99 18.86 -5.91
CA GLY A 87 12.25 18.12 -7.14
C GLY A 87 11.62 18.79 -8.36
N SER A 88 12.28 18.72 -9.48
CA SER A 88 11.85 19.26 -10.77
C SER A 88 11.98 18.23 -11.90
N SER A 89 11.85 18.67 -13.15
CA SER A 89 12.22 17.85 -14.31
C SER A 89 13.73 17.83 -14.51
N GLY A 90 14.23 16.74 -15.08
CA GLY A 90 15.63 16.43 -15.24
C GLY A 90 15.90 15.02 -14.74
N THR A 91 17.14 14.59 -14.83
CA THR A 91 17.61 13.34 -14.20
C THR A 91 18.60 13.73 -13.11
N ASP A 92 18.11 13.69 -11.87
CA ASP A 92 18.80 14.29 -10.75
C ASP A 92 19.40 13.22 -9.82
N SER A 93 20.54 13.55 -9.19
CA SER A 93 21.12 12.78 -8.11
C SER A 93 20.97 13.55 -6.82
N ILE A 94 20.18 13.04 -5.88
CA ILE A 94 19.75 13.74 -4.68
C ILE A 94 20.18 12.93 -3.46
N ILE A 95 21.00 13.54 -2.60
CA ILE A 95 21.47 12.97 -1.34
C ILE A 95 20.95 13.88 -0.21
N GLY A 96 20.10 13.37 0.67
CA GLY A 96 19.57 14.12 1.81
C GLY A 96 20.64 14.45 2.83
N GLY A 97 21.40 13.48 3.26
CA GLY A 97 22.48 13.64 4.24
C GLY A 97 22.15 12.97 5.57
N LEU A 98 22.37 13.68 6.68
CA LEU A 98 21.90 13.27 8.00
C LEU A 98 20.67 14.11 8.35
N GLY A 99 19.77 13.56 9.12
CA GLY A 99 18.54 14.23 9.51
C GLY A 99 17.32 13.48 9.04
N THR A 100 16.20 14.17 8.94
CA THR A 100 15.00 13.68 8.28
C THR A 100 14.73 14.54 7.06
N ASP A 101 15.03 14.00 5.89
CA ASP A 101 15.05 14.74 4.65
C ASP A 101 13.81 14.48 3.81
N VAL A 102 13.29 15.53 3.24
CA VAL A 102 12.05 15.55 2.45
C VAL A 102 12.35 15.93 1.02
N ILE A 103 11.87 15.13 0.07
CA ILE A 103 11.76 15.56 -1.32
C ILE A 103 10.32 15.76 -1.72
N SER A 104 10.01 16.88 -2.38
CA SER A 104 8.68 17.25 -2.83
C SER A 104 8.63 17.43 -4.34
N TYR A 105 7.80 16.63 -4.98
CA TYR A 105 7.49 16.70 -6.42
C TYR A 105 6.17 17.40 -6.71
N LEU A 106 5.62 18.14 -5.76
CA LEU A 106 4.33 18.86 -5.93
C LEU A 106 4.28 19.81 -7.12
N GLY A 107 5.44 20.26 -7.61
CA GLY A 107 5.57 21.12 -8.80
C GLY A 107 5.40 20.40 -10.13
N LEU A 108 5.40 19.07 -10.16
CA LEU A 108 5.22 18.30 -11.39
C LEU A 108 3.74 18.16 -11.76
N SER A 109 3.45 18.12 -13.05
CA SER A 109 2.10 17.96 -13.60
C SER A 109 1.70 16.51 -13.84
N ASN A 110 2.66 15.59 -13.83
CA ASN A 110 2.47 14.16 -14.06
C ASN A 110 2.72 13.37 -12.79
N GLY A 111 2.15 12.15 -12.72
CA GLY A 111 2.44 11.22 -11.64
C GLY A 111 3.91 10.77 -11.65
N ILE A 112 4.35 10.26 -10.51
CA ILE A 112 5.66 9.66 -10.34
C ILE A 112 5.54 8.21 -9.90
N THR A 113 6.58 7.43 -10.21
CA THR A 113 6.73 6.06 -9.69
C THR A 113 8.00 5.99 -8.84
N ILE A 114 7.85 5.55 -7.58
CA ILE A 114 9.01 5.14 -6.77
C ILE A 114 9.32 3.69 -7.11
N GLU A 115 10.55 3.43 -7.52
CA GLU A 115 11.03 2.09 -7.84
C GLU A 115 12.05 1.61 -6.81
N ALA A 116 12.35 0.32 -6.84
CA ALA A 116 13.38 -0.27 -6.02
C ALA A 116 14.74 0.42 -6.26
N GLY A 117 15.53 0.59 -5.17
CA GLY A 117 16.86 1.20 -5.26
C GLY A 117 16.89 2.71 -5.11
N GLY A 118 15.79 3.33 -4.66
CA GLY A 118 15.71 4.79 -4.47
C GLY A 118 15.58 5.56 -5.79
N ILE A 119 14.99 4.91 -6.80
CA ILE A 119 14.73 5.52 -8.10
C ILE A 119 13.34 6.15 -8.07
N VAL A 120 13.21 7.35 -8.62
CA VAL A 120 11.93 8.01 -8.87
C VAL A 120 11.80 8.29 -10.35
N ASP A 121 10.96 7.51 -11.04
CA ASP A 121 10.60 7.76 -12.43
C ASP A 121 9.51 8.84 -12.49
N LYS A 122 9.79 9.89 -13.24
CA LYS A 122 8.90 11.04 -13.49
C LYS A 122 8.37 11.01 -14.93
N GLY A 123 8.48 9.88 -15.62
CA GLY A 123 8.12 9.72 -17.02
C GLY A 123 8.93 10.64 -17.93
N ALA A 124 8.24 11.42 -18.76
CA ALA A 124 8.90 12.36 -19.66
C ALA A 124 9.73 13.46 -18.94
N ALA A 125 9.52 13.64 -17.63
CA ALA A 125 10.26 14.63 -16.84
C ALA A 125 11.61 14.11 -16.34
N GLY A 126 11.99 12.84 -16.61
CA GLY A 126 13.27 12.25 -16.25
C GLY A 126 13.20 11.30 -15.05
N THR A 127 14.36 10.88 -14.57
CA THR A 127 14.47 9.88 -13.49
C THR A 127 15.46 10.36 -12.44
N ASP A 128 15.06 10.40 -11.17
CA ASP A 128 15.93 10.77 -10.06
C ASP A 128 16.46 9.54 -9.33
N THR A 129 17.64 9.70 -8.74
CA THR A 129 18.19 8.77 -7.76
C THR A 129 18.23 9.44 -6.40
N LEU A 130 17.63 8.80 -5.40
CA LEU A 130 17.54 9.29 -4.04
C LEU A 130 18.45 8.47 -3.11
N ASP A 131 19.18 9.15 -2.26
CA ASP A 131 19.94 8.57 -1.16
C ASP A 131 19.68 9.37 0.12
N SER A 132 19.48 8.69 1.24
CA SER A 132 19.23 9.32 2.55
C SER A 132 18.07 10.32 2.51
N ILE A 133 16.93 9.89 1.98
CA ILE A 133 15.65 10.63 1.96
C ILE A 133 14.61 9.79 2.70
N GLU A 134 13.96 10.34 3.70
CA GLU A 134 12.97 9.67 4.55
C GLU A 134 11.53 9.98 4.16
N GLN A 135 11.29 11.11 3.49
CA GLN A 135 9.95 11.49 3.08
C GLN A 135 9.88 11.89 1.61
N ILE A 136 8.90 11.35 0.89
CA ILE A 136 8.66 11.63 -0.51
C ILE A 136 7.22 12.12 -0.68
N ILE A 137 7.06 13.33 -1.21
CA ILE A 137 5.76 13.95 -1.47
C ILE A 137 5.53 13.98 -2.99
N ALA A 138 4.61 13.16 -3.45
CA ALA A 138 4.26 13.04 -4.86
C ALA A 138 3.29 14.16 -5.32
N PRO A 139 3.16 14.41 -6.62
CA PRO A 139 2.21 15.37 -7.19
C PRO A 139 0.76 15.06 -6.79
N LEU A 140 -0.02 16.10 -6.47
CA LEU A 140 -1.42 15.96 -6.08
C LEU A 140 -2.31 15.53 -7.25
N GLY A 141 -3.24 14.60 -6.96
CA GLY A 141 -4.28 14.20 -7.92
C GLY A 141 -3.77 13.43 -9.13
N GLN A 142 -2.55 12.93 -9.07
CA GLN A 142 -1.92 12.11 -10.10
C GLN A 142 -1.92 10.61 -9.71
N PRO A 143 -1.82 9.70 -10.67
CA PRO A 143 -1.73 8.25 -10.41
C PRO A 143 -0.32 7.85 -9.95
N ASN A 144 0.12 8.37 -8.80
CA ASN A 144 1.43 8.08 -8.26
C ASN A 144 1.51 6.63 -7.77
N THR A 145 2.60 5.95 -8.05
CA THR A 145 2.79 4.52 -7.81
C THR A 145 4.04 4.24 -6.95
N ILE A 146 3.93 3.28 -6.06
CA ILE A 146 5.08 2.60 -5.44
C ILE A 146 5.24 1.27 -6.17
N ASP A 147 6.33 1.08 -6.89
CA ASP A 147 6.63 -0.16 -7.63
C ASP A 147 7.88 -0.84 -7.06
N ALA A 148 7.64 -1.89 -6.27
CA ALA A 148 8.69 -2.70 -5.70
C ALA A 148 8.93 -4.01 -6.47
N SER A 149 8.32 -4.20 -7.65
CA SER A 149 8.35 -5.45 -8.42
C SER A 149 9.75 -5.91 -8.81
N THR A 150 10.68 -4.97 -8.98
CA THR A 150 12.09 -5.26 -9.29
C THR A 150 12.94 -5.51 -8.05
N GLY A 151 12.30 -5.55 -6.87
CA GLY A 151 12.95 -5.88 -5.61
C GLY A 151 13.64 -7.24 -5.67
N SER A 152 14.81 -7.34 -5.06
CA SER A 152 15.63 -8.56 -5.12
C SER A 152 15.90 -9.18 -3.76
N GLY A 153 16.16 -10.48 -3.75
CA GLY A 153 16.49 -11.22 -2.54
C GLY A 153 15.26 -11.52 -1.68
N THR A 154 15.35 -11.26 -0.39
CA THR A 154 14.28 -11.54 0.60
C THR A 154 13.50 -10.30 1.02
N ALA A 155 13.75 -9.17 0.36
CA ALA A 155 13.08 -7.91 0.71
C ALA A 155 11.56 -8.01 0.50
N SER A 156 10.81 -7.49 1.46
CA SER A 156 9.36 -7.36 1.42
C SER A 156 8.93 -5.97 1.83
N ILE A 157 7.73 -5.55 1.46
CA ILE A 157 7.21 -4.24 1.84
C ILE A 157 5.95 -4.34 2.69
N ASN A 158 5.78 -3.35 3.56
CA ASN A 158 4.52 -3.07 4.22
C ASN A 158 4.15 -1.62 3.89
N VAL A 159 3.12 -1.45 3.07
CA VAL A 159 2.63 -0.14 2.64
C VAL A 159 1.27 0.13 3.25
N ASN A 160 1.11 1.31 3.83
CA ASN A 160 -0.20 1.80 4.25
C ASN A 160 -0.40 3.23 3.74
N LEU A 161 -1.06 3.36 2.58
CA LEU A 161 -1.30 4.65 1.95
C LEU A 161 -2.23 5.55 2.78
N SER A 162 -3.10 4.98 3.61
CA SER A 162 -3.97 5.75 4.50
C SER A 162 -3.22 6.40 5.66
N GLN A 163 -2.03 5.91 5.97
CA GLN A 163 -1.12 6.42 7.00
C GLN A 163 0.15 7.03 6.42
N ASN A 164 0.25 7.14 5.10
CA ASN A 164 1.42 7.64 4.38
C ASN A 164 2.70 6.87 4.72
N SER A 165 2.64 5.57 4.96
CA SER A 165 3.78 4.79 5.42
C SER A 165 4.19 3.71 4.42
N LEU A 166 5.51 3.56 4.27
CA LEU A 166 6.18 2.49 3.55
C LEU A 166 7.31 1.94 4.43
N ALA A 167 7.25 0.67 4.77
CA ALA A 167 8.35 -0.04 5.42
C ALA A 167 8.94 -1.08 4.48
N VAL A 168 10.25 -1.10 4.34
CA VAL A 168 10.99 -2.12 3.59
C VAL A 168 11.69 -3.03 4.58
N ASN A 169 11.35 -4.31 4.56
CA ASN A 169 11.79 -5.31 5.53
C ASN A 169 12.75 -6.32 4.89
N ASN A 170 13.40 -7.12 5.73
CA ASN A 170 14.22 -8.27 5.34
C ASN A 170 15.39 -7.95 4.40
N LEU A 171 15.85 -6.70 4.39
CA LEU A 171 17.05 -6.31 3.66
C LEU A 171 18.30 -6.95 4.31
N PRO A 172 19.22 -7.56 3.53
CA PRO A 172 20.42 -8.17 4.08
C PRO A 172 21.32 -7.16 4.81
N GLY A 173 21.54 -7.39 6.11
CA GLY A 173 22.43 -6.56 6.94
C GLY A 173 21.86 -5.20 7.37
N VAL A 174 20.59 -4.94 7.08
CA VAL A 174 19.91 -3.70 7.44
C VAL A 174 18.63 -4.03 8.21
N SER A 175 18.31 -3.22 9.23
CA SER A 175 16.99 -3.26 9.86
C SER A 175 15.93 -2.72 8.88
N THR A 176 14.65 -2.79 9.26
CA THR A 176 13.56 -2.20 8.49
C THR A 176 13.86 -0.73 8.17
N LEU A 177 13.74 -0.35 6.91
CA LEU A 177 13.74 1.05 6.47
C LEU A 177 12.30 1.56 6.46
N ASN A 178 12.09 2.74 7.03
CA ASN A 178 10.77 3.36 7.10
C ASN A 178 10.79 4.70 6.34
N PHE A 179 9.76 4.89 5.52
CA PHE A 179 9.58 6.11 4.73
C PHE A 179 8.17 6.67 4.95
N THR A 180 8.05 7.98 4.89
CA THR A 180 6.77 8.66 4.71
C THR A 180 6.55 8.91 3.21
N VAL A 181 5.42 8.44 2.67
CA VAL A 181 5.08 8.55 1.26
C VAL A 181 3.71 9.21 1.12
N GLU A 182 3.68 10.43 0.58
CA GLU A 182 2.45 11.21 0.47
C GLU A 182 1.92 11.27 -0.96
N ASN A 183 0.59 11.24 -1.09
CA ASN A 183 -0.15 11.34 -2.37
C ASN A 183 0.04 10.15 -3.31
N PHE A 184 0.43 9.00 -2.81
CA PHE A 184 0.45 7.76 -3.59
C PHE A 184 -0.92 7.08 -3.59
N VAL A 185 -1.24 6.42 -4.69
CA VAL A 185 -2.54 5.77 -4.89
C VAL A 185 -2.41 4.31 -5.36
N ASN A 186 -1.31 3.93 -5.98
CA ASN A 186 -1.09 2.57 -6.47
C ASN A 186 0.15 1.96 -5.83
N VAL A 187 0.11 0.62 -5.68
CA VAL A 187 1.24 -0.14 -5.14
C VAL A 187 1.40 -1.44 -5.91
N THR A 188 2.62 -1.73 -6.32
CA THR A 188 3.05 -3.06 -6.75
C THR A 188 4.08 -3.57 -5.74
N GLY A 189 3.82 -4.75 -5.19
CA GLY A 189 4.66 -5.42 -4.20
C GLY A 189 5.95 -5.99 -4.76
N THR A 190 6.67 -6.71 -3.92
CA THR A 190 7.91 -7.41 -4.22
C THR A 190 7.64 -8.85 -4.69
N PRO A 191 8.64 -9.64 -5.08
CA PRO A 191 8.50 -11.10 -5.25
C PRO A 191 8.48 -11.88 -3.91
N ASN A 192 8.07 -11.29 -2.80
CA ASN A 192 8.00 -11.91 -1.48
C ASN A 192 6.72 -11.49 -0.75
N VAL A 193 6.46 -12.07 0.41
CA VAL A 193 5.25 -11.80 1.20
C VAL A 193 5.15 -10.33 1.62
N ASP A 194 4.12 -9.65 1.12
CA ASP A 194 3.87 -8.23 1.32
C ASP A 194 2.54 -7.94 2.05
N VAL A 195 2.43 -6.74 2.62
CA VAL A 195 1.19 -6.23 3.19
C VAL A 195 0.90 -4.85 2.57
N LEU A 196 -0.16 -4.77 1.76
CA LEU A 196 -0.50 -3.57 1.02
C LEU A 196 -1.86 -3.04 1.47
N THR A 197 -1.90 -1.82 1.96
CA THR A 197 -3.13 -1.15 2.37
C THR A 197 -3.28 0.16 1.58
N GLY A 198 -4.39 0.29 0.90
CA GLY A 198 -4.78 1.47 0.14
C GLY A 198 -5.20 2.66 1.02
N ASN A 199 -6.04 3.53 0.47
CA ASN A 199 -6.54 4.71 1.17
C ASN A 199 -8.04 4.97 0.87
N ILE A 200 -8.45 6.23 0.74
CA ILE A 200 -9.84 6.59 0.43
C ILE A 200 -10.11 6.77 -1.07
N GLN A 201 -9.08 6.67 -1.90
CA GLN A 201 -9.15 6.81 -3.36
C GLN A 201 -9.28 5.41 -3.98
N SER A 202 -9.64 5.37 -5.24
CA SER A 202 -9.56 4.12 -6.00
C SER A 202 -8.11 3.73 -6.20
N ASN A 203 -7.72 2.59 -5.64
CA ASN A 203 -6.36 2.09 -5.66
C ASN A 203 -6.22 0.91 -6.62
N VAL A 204 -5.03 0.76 -7.21
CA VAL A 204 -4.59 -0.49 -7.84
C VAL A 204 -3.51 -1.08 -6.96
N LEU A 205 -3.81 -2.23 -6.35
CA LEU A 205 -2.91 -2.97 -5.48
C LEU A 205 -2.53 -4.28 -6.16
N VAL A 206 -1.25 -4.49 -6.40
CA VAL A 206 -0.69 -5.72 -6.99
C VAL A 206 0.26 -6.34 -5.95
N GLY A 207 -0.01 -7.55 -5.50
CA GLY A 207 0.83 -8.25 -4.50
C GLY A 207 2.22 -8.58 -5.05
N GLY A 208 2.26 -9.24 -6.17
CA GLY A 208 3.49 -9.74 -6.78
C GLY A 208 3.56 -11.25 -6.73
N ASP A 209 4.76 -11.81 -6.68
CA ASP A 209 4.92 -13.21 -6.27
C ASP A 209 4.90 -13.25 -4.72
N GLY A 210 4.46 -14.34 -4.12
CA GLY A 210 4.40 -14.48 -2.67
C GLY A 210 2.98 -14.79 -2.17
N SER A 211 2.81 -14.78 -0.87
CA SER A 211 1.46 -14.91 -0.29
C SER A 211 1.10 -13.62 0.43
N ASP A 212 0.37 -12.77 -0.25
CA ASP A 212 0.20 -11.37 0.08
C ASP A 212 -1.11 -11.05 0.80
N THR A 213 -1.15 -9.91 1.47
CA THR A 213 -2.38 -9.37 2.04
C THR A 213 -2.64 -7.97 1.47
N LEU A 214 -3.73 -7.83 0.72
CA LEU A 214 -4.16 -6.60 0.07
C LEU A 214 -5.45 -6.10 0.68
N THR A 215 -5.49 -4.82 1.04
CA THR A 215 -6.68 -4.16 1.61
C THR A 215 -6.93 -2.82 0.91
N GLY A 216 -8.02 -2.67 0.16
CA GLY A 216 -8.37 -1.44 -0.58
C GLY A 216 -8.82 -0.29 0.33
N LEU A 217 -9.62 -0.56 1.35
CA LEU A 217 -10.27 0.33 2.32
C LEU A 217 -11.51 1.04 1.77
N ARG A 218 -11.40 2.18 1.18
CA ARG A 218 -12.48 2.93 0.53
C ARG A 218 -12.02 3.30 -0.87
N GLY A 219 -12.96 3.41 -1.79
CA GLY A 219 -12.69 3.66 -3.20
C GLY A 219 -13.22 2.52 -4.03
N ASP A 220 -13.22 2.65 -5.33
CA ASP A 220 -13.49 1.54 -6.24
C ASP A 220 -12.11 0.93 -6.59
N ASP A 221 -11.72 -0.12 -5.86
CA ASP A 221 -10.35 -0.64 -5.85
C ASP A 221 -10.18 -1.83 -6.81
N THR A 222 -8.96 -2.02 -7.31
CA THR A 222 -8.56 -3.20 -8.08
C THR A 222 -7.46 -3.94 -7.34
N LEU A 223 -7.75 -5.19 -6.96
CA LEU A 223 -6.86 -6.04 -6.18
C LEU A 223 -6.40 -7.22 -7.02
N ILE A 224 -5.09 -7.35 -7.20
CA ILE A 224 -4.41 -8.41 -7.94
C ILE A 224 -3.39 -9.04 -6.98
N GLY A 225 -3.65 -10.25 -6.47
CA GLY A 225 -2.74 -10.87 -5.49
C GLY A 225 -1.40 -11.25 -6.09
N VAL A 226 -1.36 -11.64 -7.34
CA VAL A 226 -0.25 -12.28 -8.03
C VAL A 226 0.57 -11.34 -8.89
N ASN A 227 1.73 -11.80 -9.38
CA ASN A 227 2.44 -11.19 -10.50
C ASN A 227 1.81 -11.62 -11.84
N PRO A 228 1.02 -10.76 -12.50
CA PRO A 228 0.33 -11.14 -13.75
C PRO A 228 1.28 -11.43 -14.92
N SER A 229 2.54 -10.97 -14.83
CA SER A 229 3.56 -11.23 -15.86
C SER A 229 4.30 -12.55 -15.65
N SER A 230 4.01 -13.28 -14.55
CA SER A 230 4.57 -14.61 -14.31
C SER A 230 4.07 -15.62 -15.36
N ALA A 231 4.87 -16.62 -15.65
CA ALA A 231 4.43 -17.72 -16.53
C ALA A 231 3.33 -18.59 -15.89
N THR A 232 3.22 -18.57 -14.56
CA THR A 232 2.22 -19.30 -13.77
C THR A 232 1.76 -18.43 -12.61
N PRO A 233 0.94 -17.37 -12.88
CA PRO A 233 0.55 -16.41 -11.85
C PRO A 233 -0.17 -17.09 -10.68
N GLY A 234 0.28 -16.85 -9.45
CA GLY A 234 -0.32 -17.39 -8.23
C GLY A 234 -0.13 -18.88 -7.97
N SER A 235 0.75 -19.55 -8.73
CA SER A 235 1.02 -20.99 -8.50
C SER A 235 1.75 -21.19 -7.17
N ASN A 236 1.13 -21.95 -6.26
CA ASN A 236 1.59 -22.19 -4.88
C ASN A 236 1.57 -20.95 -3.95
N GLU A 237 0.84 -19.94 -4.28
CA GLU A 237 0.63 -18.72 -3.49
C GLU A 237 -0.78 -18.68 -2.89
N THR A 238 -0.92 -18.02 -1.75
CA THR A 238 -2.21 -17.90 -1.09
C THR A 238 -2.38 -16.47 -0.63
N ASP A 239 -3.20 -15.71 -1.37
CA ASP A 239 -3.40 -14.30 -1.10
C ASP A 239 -4.68 -14.02 -0.35
N VAL A 240 -4.66 -12.96 0.44
CA VAL A 240 -5.83 -12.44 1.13
C VAL A 240 -6.20 -11.10 0.52
N LEU A 241 -7.42 -11.02 -0.04
CA LEU A 241 -7.92 -9.84 -0.72
C LEU A 241 -9.14 -9.29 0.02
N ILE A 242 -9.08 -8.01 0.39
CA ILE A 242 -10.12 -7.28 1.14
C ILE A 242 -10.41 -5.98 0.38
N GLY A 243 -11.57 -5.87 -0.26
CA GLY A 243 -11.94 -4.68 -1.04
C GLY A 243 -12.26 -3.48 -0.16
N GLY A 244 -13.11 -3.69 0.85
CA GLY A 244 -13.55 -2.63 1.74
C GLY A 244 -14.85 -1.97 1.27
N ARG A 245 -14.89 -0.64 1.18
CA ARG A 245 -16.07 0.10 0.71
C ARG A 245 -15.84 0.68 -0.67
N GLY A 246 -16.74 0.44 -1.58
CA GLY A 246 -16.69 0.90 -2.97
C GLY A 246 -17.20 -0.19 -3.90
N ARG A 247 -16.87 -0.14 -5.16
CA ARG A 247 -17.13 -1.20 -6.13
C ARG A 247 -15.79 -1.81 -6.51
N ASP A 248 -15.43 -2.87 -5.81
CA ASP A 248 -14.11 -3.43 -5.91
C ASP A 248 -14.04 -4.52 -6.98
N VAL A 249 -12.88 -4.68 -7.59
CA VAL A 249 -12.59 -5.72 -8.57
C VAL A 249 -11.48 -6.61 -8.04
N PHE A 250 -11.79 -7.87 -7.82
CA PHE A 250 -10.84 -8.91 -7.45
C PHE A 250 -10.41 -9.64 -8.71
N VAL A 251 -9.16 -9.52 -9.10
CA VAL A 251 -8.64 -10.04 -10.37
C VAL A 251 -8.03 -11.42 -10.14
N LEU A 252 -8.67 -12.44 -10.69
CA LEU A 252 -8.25 -13.84 -10.62
C LEU A 252 -7.88 -14.42 -12.00
N GLY A 253 -7.77 -13.57 -13.00
CA GLY A 253 -7.36 -13.91 -14.34
C GLY A 253 -7.35 -12.69 -15.27
N ASP A 254 -6.60 -12.78 -16.34
CA ASP A 254 -6.52 -11.79 -17.40
C ASP A 254 -6.82 -12.44 -18.78
N THR A 255 -6.58 -11.73 -19.87
CA THR A 255 -6.81 -12.24 -21.22
C THR A 255 -5.95 -13.44 -21.59
N ASP A 256 -4.82 -13.63 -20.91
CA ASP A 256 -3.80 -14.62 -21.24
C ASP A 256 -3.76 -15.77 -20.24
N ASN A 257 -4.11 -15.52 -18.98
CA ASN A 257 -3.89 -16.44 -17.88
C ASN A 257 -5.07 -16.55 -16.91
N ILE A 258 -5.35 -17.79 -16.48
CA ILE A 258 -6.09 -18.07 -15.24
C ILE A 258 -5.06 -18.01 -14.09
N PHE A 259 -5.33 -17.18 -13.09
CA PHE A 259 -4.45 -17.08 -11.92
C PHE A 259 -4.73 -18.22 -10.92
N TYR A 260 -3.77 -18.50 -10.03
CA TYR A 260 -3.88 -19.49 -8.95
C TYR A 260 -4.11 -20.92 -9.42
N THR A 261 -3.57 -21.29 -10.56
CA THR A 261 -3.59 -22.71 -10.96
C THR A 261 -2.58 -23.53 -10.15
N GLY A 262 -2.92 -24.79 -9.81
CA GLY A 262 -2.10 -25.68 -9.00
C GLY A 262 -2.48 -25.63 -7.51
N ALA A 263 -1.53 -25.41 -6.61
CA ALA A 263 -1.80 -25.41 -5.17
C ALA A 263 -2.15 -24.02 -4.59
N GLY A 264 -2.10 -22.97 -5.41
CA GLY A 264 -2.41 -21.60 -5.01
C GLY A 264 -3.91 -21.30 -4.99
N PHE A 265 -4.35 -20.31 -4.24
CA PHE A 265 -5.69 -19.74 -4.31
C PHE A 265 -5.79 -18.38 -3.63
N ALA A 266 -6.75 -17.56 -4.09
CA ALA A 266 -7.10 -16.31 -3.40
C ALA A 266 -8.17 -16.53 -2.33
N THR A 267 -8.09 -15.80 -1.23
CA THR A 267 -9.17 -15.67 -0.23
C THR A 267 -9.74 -14.26 -0.29
N ILE A 268 -10.96 -14.10 -0.80
CA ILE A 268 -11.68 -12.83 -0.82
C ILE A 268 -12.54 -12.77 0.44
N GLN A 269 -12.25 -11.82 1.37
CA GLN A 269 -12.84 -11.86 2.71
C GLN A 269 -14.14 -11.07 2.87
N ASP A 270 -14.40 -10.05 2.06
CA ASP A 270 -15.51 -9.11 2.26
C ASP A 270 -16.34 -8.84 1.01
N PHE A 271 -16.43 -9.82 0.10
CA PHE A 271 -17.15 -9.69 -1.16
C PHE A 271 -18.63 -9.29 -0.96
N ARG A 272 -19.06 -8.27 -1.67
CA ARG A 272 -20.44 -7.75 -1.61
C ARG A 272 -21.15 -7.97 -2.95
N GLN A 273 -22.08 -8.90 -2.96
CA GLN A 273 -22.87 -9.23 -4.14
C GLN A 273 -23.62 -8.00 -4.68
N GLY A 274 -23.56 -7.83 -6.01
CA GLY A 274 -24.22 -6.72 -6.71
C GLY A 274 -23.48 -5.38 -6.63
N ILE A 275 -22.36 -5.34 -5.91
CA ILE A 275 -21.48 -4.18 -5.76
C ILE A 275 -20.13 -4.52 -6.35
N ASP A 276 -19.45 -5.53 -5.80
CA ASP A 276 -18.12 -5.95 -6.19
C ASP A 276 -18.14 -6.90 -7.40
N ARG A 277 -17.00 -7.09 -8.03
CA ARG A 277 -16.80 -7.98 -9.18
C ARG A 277 -15.58 -8.86 -9.00
N ILE A 278 -15.64 -10.04 -9.60
CA ILE A 278 -14.53 -10.97 -9.72
C ILE A 278 -14.18 -11.08 -11.20
N GLN A 279 -12.99 -10.69 -11.58
CA GLN A 279 -12.50 -10.85 -12.94
C GLN A 279 -11.87 -12.22 -13.12
N LEU A 280 -12.30 -12.93 -14.16
CA LEU A 280 -11.85 -14.26 -14.54
C LEU A 280 -11.44 -14.28 -16.01
N SER A 281 -10.48 -15.11 -16.37
CA SER A 281 -10.12 -15.40 -17.75
C SER A 281 -11.16 -16.31 -18.42
N GLY A 282 -11.40 -16.15 -19.73
CA GLY A 282 -12.22 -17.07 -20.52
C GLY A 282 -13.72 -16.92 -20.28
N SER A 283 -14.40 -17.97 -19.80
CA SER A 283 -15.86 -18.03 -19.68
C SER A 283 -16.32 -18.81 -18.44
N LEU A 284 -17.59 -18.67 -18.06
CA LEU A 284 -18.16 -19.38 -16.90
C LEU A 284 -18.03 -20.92 -17.02
N SER A 285 -18.01 -21.46 -18.24
CA SER A 285 -17.87 -22.91 -18.46
C SER A 285 -16.47 -23.45 -18.09
N ASP A 286 -15.50 -22.58 -17.93
CA ASP A 286 -14.14 -22.94 -17.53
C ASP A 286 -13.98 -23.09 -16.02
N TYR A 287 -15.06 -22.84 -15.25
CA TYR A 287 -15.08 -22.87 -13.81
C TYR A 287 -16.24 -23.69 -13.23
N ASN A 288 -16.01 -24.30 -12.06
CA ASN A 288 -17.02 -24.92 -11.23
C ASN A 288 -17.20 -24.11 -9.96
N ILE A 289 -18.44 -23.76 -9.64
CA ILE A 289 -18.78 -23.06 -8.40
C ILE A 289 -19.27 -24.11 -7.39
N VAL A 290 -18.51 -24.32 -6.32
CA VAL A 290 -18.81 -25.31 -5.27
C VAL A 290 -18.91 -24.59 -3.91
N GLY A 291 -20.13 -24.32 -3.49
CA GLY A 291 -20.36 -23.53 -2.26
C GLY A 291 -19.82 -22.10 -2.41
N ASN A 292 -18.81 -21.77 -1.63
CA ASN A 292 -18.12 -20.49 -1.68
C ASN A 292 -16.77 -20.55 -2.42
N SER A 293 -16.50 -21.61 -3.16
CA SER A 293 -15.23 -21.83 -3.88
C SER A 293 -15.43 -21.72 -5.38
N ILE A 294 -14.50 -21.08 -6.06
CA ILE A 294 -14.31 -21.12 -7.50
C ILE A 294 -13.21 -22.14 -7.79
N GLN A 295 -13.52 -23.13 -8.61
CA GLN A 295 -12.59 -24.19 -9.02
C GLN A 295 -12.46 -24.21 -10.54
N LEU A 296 -11.31 -24.65 -11.06
CA LEU A 296 -11.12 -24.87 -12.49
C LEU A 296 -11.95 -26.07 -12.96
N ALA A 297 -12.70 -25.92 -14.03
CA ALA A 297 -13.54 -26.98 -14.58
C ALA A 297 -12.71 -28.19 -15.00
N GLY A 298 -13.21 -29.40 -14.72
CA GLY A 298 -12.52 -30.65 -15.01
C GLY A 298 -11.38 -31.01 -14.04
N SER A 299 -11.15 -30.20 -13.02
CA SER A 299 -10.20 -30.48 -11.96
C SER A 299 -10.79 -30.16 -10.57
N SER A 300 -10.05 -30.45 -9.51
CA SER A 300 -10.34 -29.98 -8.14
C SER A 300 -9.49 -28.77 -7.76
N ASP A 301 -8.88 -28.14 -8.74
CA ASP A 301 -7.98 -27.01 -8.57
C ASP A 301 -8.75 -25.76 -8.12
N GLN A 302 -8.41 -25.23 -6.98
CA GLN A 302 -9.13 -24.13 -6.34
C GLN A 302 -8.51 -22.79 -6.72
N ILE A 303 -9.26 -21.95 -7.40
CA ILE A 303 -8.84 -20.61 -7.82
C ILE A 303 -9.08 -19.60 -6.69
N ALA A 304 -10.23 -19.69 -6.02
CA ALA A 304 -10.55 -18.79 -4.91
C ALA A 304 -11.56 -19.37 -3.91
N VAL A 305 -11.48 -18.84 -2.68
CA VAL A 305 -12.52 -18.94 -1.64
C VAL A 305 -13.10 -17.55 -1.38
N ILE A 306 -14.42 -17.40 -1.41
CA ILE A 306 -15.11 -16.13 -1.27
C ILE A 306 -15.92 -16.12 0.02
N GLN A 307 -15.63 -15.17 0.90
CA GLN A 307 -16.47 -14.91 2.07
C GLN A 307 -17.52 -13.86 1.67
N GLY A 308 -18.75 -14.33 1.48
CA GLY A 308 -19.87 -13.53 1.00
C GLY A 308 -20.71 -14.30 0.00
N ALA A 309 -21.90 -13.81 -0.28
CA ALA A 309 -22.75 -14.36 -1.34
C ALA A 309 -22.30 -13.82 -2.71
N PHE A 310 -22.33 -14.64 -3.73
CA PHE A 310 -22.06 -14.26 -5.11
C PHE A 310 -22.92 -15.09 -6.08
N THR A 311 -23.05 -14.61 -7.30
CA THR A 311 -23.82 -15.23 -8.38
C THR A 311 -23.07 -15.10 -9.70
N ALA A 312 -23.58 -15.69 -10.78
CA ALA A 312 -22.97 -15.54 -12.12
C ALA A 312 -22.77 -14.08 -12.53
N ASP A 313 -23.67 -13.18 -12.11
CA ASP A 313 -23.56 -11.74 -12.41
C ASP A 313 -22.42 -11.05 -11.66
N SER A 314 -21.81 -11.72 -10.69
CA SER A 314 -20.62 -11.21 -9.98
C SER A 314 -19.33 -11.27 -10.80
N PHE A 315 -19.34 -12.05 -11.89
CA PHE A 315 -18.13 -12.29 -12.70
C PHE A 315 -18.03 -11.31 -13.85
N LEU A 316 -16.78 -10.93 -14.14
CA LEU A 316 -16.32 -10.26 -15.35
C LEU A 316 -15.40 -11.24 -16.08
N PHE A 317 -15.70 -11.54 -17.33
CA PHE A 317 -14.86 -12.40 -18.15
C PHE A 317 -14.06 -11.57 -19.16
N VAL A 318 -12.77 -11.86 -19.30
CA VAL A 318 -11.83 -11.19 -20.18
C VAL A 318 -11.14 -12.19 -21.10
#